data_424cee9912c166636ec7ec1fdb8725f5
#
_entry.id   424cee9912c166636ec7ec1fdb8725f5
#
_cell.length_a   1.000
_cell.length_b   1.000
_cell.length_c   1.000
_cell.angle_alpha   90.00
_cell.angle_beta   90.00
_cell.angle_gamma   90.00
#
_symmetry.space_group_name_H-M   'P 1'
#
loop_
_entity.id
_entity.type
_entity.pdbx_description
1 polymer ?
#
loop_
_entity_poly.entity_id
_entity_poly.type
_entity_poly.pdbx_seq_one_letter_code
_entity_poly.pdbx_strand_id
1 'polypeptide(L)'
;ELAERSTIAAFGNTETQTVSVLEKIEDILVSLDLTMGNVVKMQAFLVGDPEMDGRMDFAGFMDGYTQFFGTEEQPNLPSRSAMQIAGLVNPGWLVEIEVVAVR
;
A
#
# COMPACT_ATOMS: atom_id res chain seq x y z
N GLU A 1 8.68 22.64 -8.38
CA GLU A 1 7.47 21.87 -8.59
C GLU A 1 7.73 20.38 -8.74
N LEU A 2 8.60 20.01 -9.69
CA LEU A 2 8.97 18.60 -9.83
C LEU A 2 9.66 18.10 -8.57
N ALA A 3 10.50 18.93 -7.94
CA ALA A 3 11.16 18.57 -6.69
C ALA A 3 10.13 18.34 -5.57
N GLU A 4 9.10 19.17 -5.49
CA GLU A 4 8.03 18.99 -4.50
C GLU A 4 7.26 17.71 -4.77
N ARG A 5 6.94 17.42 -6.02
CA ARG A 5 6.22 16.20 -6.39
C ARG A 5 7.03 14.93 -6.18
N SER A 6 8.34 15.07 -6.03
CA SER A 6 9.24 13.94 -5.86
C SER A 6 9.65 13.74 -4.39
N THR A 7 8.93 14.35 -3.46
CA THR A 7 9.24 14.25 -2.03
C THR A 7 8.13 13.51 -1.30
N ILE A 8 8.48 12.94 -0.15
CA ILE A 8 7.50 12.30 0.74
C ILE A 8 6.44 13.31 1.17
N ALA A 9 6.84 14.58 1.39
CA ALA A 9 5.91 15.63 1.78
C ALA A 9 4.78 15.83 0.76
N ALA A 10 5.05 15.58 -0.54
CA ALA A 10 4.04 15.73 -1.59
C ALA A 10 3.04 14.56 -1.59
N PHE A 11 3.44 13.37 -1.15
CA PHE A 11 2.62 12.16 -1.24
C PHE A 11 2.17 11.61 0.11
N GLY A 12 2.72 12.12 1.20
CA GLY A 12 2.45 11.65 2.55
C GLY A 12 3.40 10.55 3.00
N ASN A 13 3.19 10.06 4.20
CA ASN A 13 4.00 8.99 4.78
C ASN A 13 3.52 7.61 4.28
N THR A 14 4.16 6.55 4.79
CA THR A 14 3.85 5.17 4.37
C THR A 14 2.38 4.82 4.63
N GLU A 15 1.84 5.18 5.79
CA GLU A 15 0.42 4.92 6.09
C GLU A 15 -0.49 5.61 5.09
N THR A 16 -0.30 6.90 4.85
CA THR A 16 -1.11 7.69 3.93
C THR A 16 -1.04 7.12 2.51
N GLN A 17 0.16 6.76 2.06
CA GLN A 17 0.33 6.18 0.73
C GLN A 17 -0.30 4.80 0.64
N THR A 18 -0.22 3.99 1.69
CA THR A 18 -0.86 2.67 1.72
C THR A 18 -2.38 2.79 1.56
N VAL A 19 -3.00 3.69 2.30
CA VAL A 19 -4.45 3.93 2.21
C VAL A 19 -4.81 4.38 0.79
N SER A 20 -4.05 5.33 0.24
CA SER A 20 -4.31 5.85 -1.11
C SER A 20 -4.23 4.75 -2.18
N VAL A 21 -3.20 3.89 -2.11
CA VAL A 21 -3.02 2.80 -3.07
C VAL A 21 -4.16 1.77 -2.92
N LEU A 22 -4.50 1.40 -1.70
CA LEU A 22 -5.55 0.40 -1.47
C LEU A 22 -6.93 0.92 -1.88
N GLU A 23 -7.21 2.22 -1.71
CA GLU A 23 -8.44 2.81 -2.22
C GLU A 23 -8.54 2.69 -3.75
N LYS A 24 -7.42 2.92 -4.44
CA LYS A 24 -7.39 2.79 -5.91
C LYS A 24 -7.58 1.35 -6.34
N ILE A 25 -6.96 0.40 -5.63
CA ILE A 25 -7.14 -1.02 -5.91
C ILE A 25 -8.61 -1.42 -5.69
N GLU A 26 -9.21 -0.95 -4.62
CA GLU A 26 -10.62 -1.23 -4.34
C GLU A 26 -11.52 -0.69 -5.45
N ASP A 27 -11.27 0.54 -5.91
CA ASP A 27 -12.04 1.13 -7.00
C ASP A 27 -11.94 0.30 -8.28
N ILE A 28 -10.75 -0.19 -8.61
CA ILE A 28 -10.54 -1.06 -9.77
C ILE A 28 -11.31 -2.37 -9.62
N LEU A 29 -11.22 -2.99 -8.45
CA LEU A 29 -11.93 -4.25 -8.19
C LEU A 29 -13.44 -4.07 -8.31
N VAL A 30 -13.97 -3.00 -7.73
CA VAL A 30 -15.41 -2.71 -7.81
C VAL A 30 -15.84 -2.53 -9.27
N SER A 31 -15.00 -1.89 -10.09
CA SER A 31 -15.31 -1.72 -11.52
C SER A 31 -15.35 -3.06 -12.27
N LEU A 32 -14.77 -4.11 -11.71
CA LEU A 32 -14.75 -5.46 -12.26
C LEU A 32 -15.74 -6.39 -11.55
N ASP A 33 -16.65 -5.84 -10.77
CA ASP A 33 -17.62 -6.59 -9.94
C ASP A 33 -16.94 -7.50 -8.92
N LEU A 34 -15.79 -7.04 -8.39
CA LEU A 34 -15.05 -7.72 -7.34
C LEU A 34 -14.96 -6.83 -6.10
N THR A 35 -14.56 -7.42 -4.99
CA THR A 35 -14.35 -6.69 -3.74
C THR A 35 -12.97 -7.01 -3.19
N MET A 36 -12.57 -6.32 -2.15
CA MET A 36 -11.31 -6.62 -1.44
C MET A 36 -11.31 -8.06 -0.89
N GLY A 37 -12.49 -8.61 -0.60
CA GLY A 37 -12.61 -10.01 -0.17
C GLY A 37 -12.19 -11.03 -1.22
N ASN A 38 -12.12 -10.63 -2.48
CA ASN A 38 -11.68 -11.50 -3.58
C ASN A 38 -10.15 -11.52 -3.73
N VAL A 39 -9.41 -10.67 -3.00
CA VAL A 39 -7.95 -10.64 -3.06
C VAL A 39 -7.41 -11.84 -2.31
N VAL A 40 -6.65 -12.68 -3.01
CA VAL A 40 -6.07 -13.91 -2.45
C VAL A 40 -4.58 -13.82 -2.21
N LYS A 41 -3.91 -12.89 -2.89
CA LYS A 41 -2.47 -12.72 -2.76
C LYS A 41 -2.11 -11.24 -2.87
N MET A 42 -1.16 -10.82 -2.04
CA MET A 42 -0.64 -9.45 -2.07
C MET A 42 0.87 -9.47 -1.91
N GLN A 43 1.54 -8.58 -2.65
CA GLN A 43 2.95 -8.26 -2.41
C GLN A 43 3.04 -6.76 -2.14
N ALA A 44 3.65 -6.40 -1.04
CA ALA A 44 3.85 -5.00 -0.65
C ALA A 44 5.34 -4.69 -0.68
N PHE A 45 5.70 -3.72 -1.51
CA PHE A 45 7.08 -3.25 -1.68
C PHE A 45 7.18 -1.89 -0.99
N LEU A 46 7.98 -1.80 0.06
CA LEU A 46 8.08 -0.61 0.89
C LEU A 46 9.47 -0.02 0.80
N VAL A 47 9.55 1.29 0.53
CA VAL A 47 10.81 2.02 0.50
C VAL A 47 11.12 2.49 1.91
N GLY A 48 12.40 2.47 2.29
CA GLY A 48 12.83 2.97 3.59
C GLY A 48 12.47 4.43 3.78
N ASP A 49 11.92 4.74 4.95
CA ASP A 49 11.51 6.09 5.30
C ASP A 49 12.67 6.81 5.99
N PRO A 50 13.11 7.96 5.49
CA PRO A 50 14.17 8.73 6.14
C PRO A 50 13.88 9.07 7.60
N GLU A 51 12.62 9.25 7.96
CA GLU A 51 12.22 9.53 9.35
C GLU A 51 12.28 8.28 10.24
N MET A 52 12.49 7.11 9.65
CA MET A 52 12.64 5.83 10.35
C MET A 52 14.07 5.29 10.18
N ASP A 53 15.05 6.18 10.06
CA ASP A 53 16.46 5.82 9.86
C ASP A 53 16.69 4.96 8.61
N GLY A 54 15.92 5.21 7.56
CA GLY A 54 16.05 4.49 6.30
C GLY A 54 15.43 3.10 6.29
N ARG A 55 14.74 2.70 7.35
CA ARG A 55 14.01 1.42 7.39
C ARG A 55 12.58 1.63 6.89
N MET A 56 11.98 0.56 6.38
CA MET A 56 10.58 0.63 5.99
C MET A 56 9.70 0.85 7.23
N ASP A 57 8.67 1.69 7.07
CA ASP A 57 7.68 1.92 8.11
C ASP A 57 6.61 0.84 8.03
N PHE A 58 6.92 -0.35 8.53
CA PHE A 58 6.00 -1.47 8.49
C PHE A 58 4.75 -1.21 9.35
N ALA A 59 4.91 -0.56 10.48
CA ALA A 59 3.78 -0.21 11.35
C ALA A 59 2.80 0.71 10.63
N GLY A 60 3.30 1.72 9.90
CA GLY A 60 2.46 2.61 9.10
C GLY A 60 1.74 1.86 7.99
N PHE A 61 2.45 0.95 7.31
CA PHE A 61 1.81 0.09 6.31
C PHE A 61 0.67 -0.73 6.94
N MET A 62 0.90 -1.33 8.11
CA MET A 62 -0.13 -2.13 8.77
C MET A 62 -1.32 -1.28 9.21
N ASP A 63 -1.08 -0.06 9.68
CA ASP A 63 -2.17 0.85 10.04
C ASP A 63 -3.07 1.18 8.84
N GLY A 64 -2.49 1.28 7.65
CA GLY A 64 -3.26 1.46 6.42
C GLY A 64 -3.93 0.17 5.98
N TYR A 65 -3.18 -0.93 5.99
CA TYR A 65 -3.64 -2.24 5.53
C TYR A 65 -4.86 -2.74 6.32
N THR A 66 -4.85 -2.58 7.65
CA THR A 66 -5.92 -3.09 8.51
C THR A 66 -7.22 -2.30 8.38
N GLN A 67 -7.22 -1.20 7.65
CA GLN A 67 -8.47 -0.49 7.32
C GLN A 67 -9.25 -1.22 6.22
N PHE A 68 -8.61 -2.10 5.46
CA PHE A 68 -9.20 -2.78 4.29
C PHE A 68 -9.31 -4.29 4.47
N PHE A 69 -8.45 -4.88 5.29
CA PHE A 69 -8.36 -6.34 5.45
C PHE A 69 -8.41 -6.71 6.93
N GLY A 70 -9.12 -7.80 7.24
CA GLY A 70 -9.26 -8.24 8.61
C GLY A 70 -10.19 -7.35 9.42
N THR A 71 -11.10 -6.64 8.76
CA THR A 71 -12.10 -5.81 9.41
C THR A 71 -13.38 -6.62 9.65
N GLU A 72 -14.29 -6.06 10.43
CA GLU A 72 -15.58 -6.70 10.66
C GLU A 72 -16.37 -6.85 9.35
N GLU A 73 -16.32 -5.83 8.48
CA GLU A 73 -17.03 -5.83 7.21
C GLU A 73 -16.32 -6.65 6.14
N GLN A 74 -14.97 -6.72 6.21
CA GLN A 74 -14.16 -7.46 5.24
C GLN A 74 -13.10 -8.25 6.02
N PRO A 75 -13.46 -9.44 6.56
CA PRO A 75 -12.56 -10.20 7.43
C PRO A 75 -11.49 -11.01 6.71
N ASN A 76 -11.61 -11.18 5.39
CA ASN A 76 -10.68 -12.03 4.64
C ASN A 76 -9.29 -11.42 4.59
N LEU A 77 -8.27 -12.27 4.72
CA LEU A 77 -6.87 -11.87 4.63
C LEU A 77 -6.22 -12.56 3.45
N PRO A 78 -5.55 -11.82 2.56
CA PRO A 78 -4.77 -12.45 1.50
C PRO A 78 -3.48 -13.05 2.04
N SER A 79 -2.92 -14.02 1.29
CA SER A 79 -1.53 -14.39 1.49
C SER A 79 -0.68 -13.17 1.12
N ARG A 80 0.18 -12.72 2.02
CA ARG A 80 0.89 -11.46 1.83
C ARG A 80 2.38 -11.58 2.13
N SER A 81 3.19 -11.02 1.22
CA SER A 81 4.61 -10.75 1.48
C SER A 81 4.78 -9.23 1.56
N ALA A 82 5.58 -8.78 2.50
CA ALA A 82 5.96 -7.38 2.62
C ALA A 82 7.48 -7.31 2.73
N MET A 83 8.11 -6.43 1.95
CA MET A 83 9.55 -6.36 1.91
C MET A 83 10.01 -4.94 1.68
N GLN A 84 11.20 -4.63 2.20
CA GLN A 84 11.83 -3.34 1.93
C GLN A 84 12.59 -3.42 0.61
N ILE A 85 12.43 -2.38 -0.21
CA ILE A 85 13.14 -2.24 -1.49
C ILE A 85 13.95 -0.95 -1.48
N ALA A 86 14.88 -0.84 -2.44
CA ALA A 86 15.79 0.29 -2.50
C ALA A 86 15.09 1.60 -2.89
N GLY A 87 14.08 1.54 -3.76
CA GLY A 87 13.36 2.72 -4.18
C GLY A 87 12.36 2.43 -5.29
N LEU A 88 11.57 3.42 -5.60
CA LEU A 88 10.60 3.40 -6.69
C LEU A 88 10.97 4.50 -7.69
N VAL A 89 10.24 4.57 -8.81
CA VAL A 89 10.56 5.54 -9.87
C VAL A 89 10.57 6.98 -9.34
N ASN A 90 9.57 7.33 -8.52
CA ASN A 90 9.52 8.64 -7.90
C ASN A 90 10.12 8.59 -6.50
N PRO A 91 11.11 9.45 -6.16
CA PRO A 91 11.74 9.42 -4.83
C PRO A 91 10.81 9.67 -3.66
N GLY A 92 9.64 10.27 -3.89
CA GLY A 92 8.64 10.48 -2.85
C GLY A 92 7.72 9.30 -2.62
N TRP A 93 7.76 8.28 -3.48
CA TRP A 93 6.92 7.09 -3.34
C TRP A 93 7.55 6.09 -2.37
N LEU A 94 6.77 5.69 -1.38
CA LEU A 94 7.19 4.76 -0.34
C LEU A 94 6.53 3.40 -0.44
N VAL A 95 5.48 3.25 -1.27
CA VAL A 95 4.65 2.04 -1.29
C VAL A 95 4.30 1.65 -2.73
N GLU A 96 4.50 0.38 -3.03
CA GLU A 96 3.94 -0.25 -4.24
C GLU A 96 3.27 -1.54 -3.81
N ILE A 97 2.04 -1.79 -4.26
CA ILE A 97 1.29 -2.98 -3.88
C ILE A 97 0.78 -3.68 -5.14
N GLU A 98 1.00 -5.00 -5.19
CA GLU A 98 0.47 -5.86 -6.23
C GLU A 98 -0.50 -6.85 -5.59
N VAL A 99 -1.65 -7.07 -6.24
CA VAL A 99 -2.64 -8.03 -5.75
C VAL A 99 -3.06 -8.97 -6.86
N VAL A 100 -3.47 -10.17 -6.44
CA VAL A 100 -4.17 -11.13 -7.30
C VAL A 100 -5.55 -11.32 -6.70
N ALA A 101 -6.58 -11.13 -7.49
CA ALA A 101 -7.96 -11.32 -7.07
C ALA A 101 -8.60 -12.42 -7.91
N VAL A 102 -9.47 -13.22 -7.29
CA VAL A 102 -10.13 -14.35 -7.92
C VAL A 102 -11.62 -14.25 -7.65
N ARG A 103 -12.42 -14.50 -8.69
CA ARG A 103 -13.89 -14.50 -8.59
C ARG A 103 -14.42 -15.63 -7.72
#